data_761caa308ac9a9ae91525c01cdc843ad
#
_entry.id   761caa308ac9a9ae91525c01cdc843ad
#
_cell.length_a   1.000
_cell.length_b   1.000
_cell.length_c   1.000
_cell.angle_alpha   90.00
_cell.angle_beta   90.00
_cell.angle_gamma   90.00
#
_symmetry.space_group_name_H-M   'P 1'
#
loop_
_entity.id
_entity.type
_entity.pdbx_description
1 polymer ?
#
loop_
_entity_poly.entity_id
_entity_poly.type
_entity_poly.pdbx_seq_one_letter_code
_entity_poly.pdbx_strand_id
1 'polypeptide(L)'
;MSEPAPKRRRSDRRRTLITPEGIALPVTLASRGTRFGALLIDLTIIVAVILVTSIALSIVAAKLLTTNGATLGQTSPKFDSAAEFVLIFYIALLFLLRHGYFLFFELGPRGATPGKRMTGVRVAARDGGRLTTEMVLARNLLRDAELTLPLVALFSLADGGLAEWAAMAWLAVFALFPLFNRDRLRAGDLVAGSWVVEAPRLRLADALSTGETAASGTSQATGASYKFGEEELAIYGEYELQTLERVLREDRAEAMAAVHEAICRKLGWNPGAGDERAFLEAYYTQLRARLEGGMRMGQRKADKHASGTG
;
A
#
# COMPACT_ATOMS: atom_id res chain seq x y z
N MET A 1 15.64 -9.56 35.93
CA MET A 1 14.55 -9.26 34.97
C MET A 1 14.88 -7.92 34.38
N SER A 2 15.47 -7.90 33.15
CA SER A 2 15.85 -6.67 32.46
C SER A 2 14.68 -6.18 31.64
N GLU A 3 14.21 -4.97 31.95
CA GLU A 3 13.15 -4.25 31.26
C GLU A 3 13.55 -4.03 29.79
N PRO A 4 12.70 -4.34 28.79
CA PRO A 4 13.06 -4.13 27.40
C PRO A 4 13.13 -2.64 27.10
N ALA A 5 14.27 -2.18 26.60
CA ALA A 5 14.54 -0.80 26.24
C ALA A 5 13.46 -0.21 25.31
N PRO A 6 13.00 1.04 25.54
CA PRO A 6 11.85 1.61 24.85
C PRO A 6 12.11 1.77 23.35
N LYS A 7 11.11 1.38 22.53
CA LYS A 7 11.06 1.57 21.07
C LYS A 7 11.00 3.06 20.68
N ARG A 8 12.01 3.86 21.07
CA ARG A 8 12.10 5.32 20.83
C ARG A 8 12.06 5.74 19.35
N ARG A 9 12.45 4.87 18.40
CA ARG A 9 12.57 5.25 16.98
C ARG A 9 11.24 5.41 16.22
N ARG A 10 10.15 4.85 16.71
CA ARG A 10 8.83 4.94 16.03
C ARG A 10 8.06 6.21 16.39
N SER A 11 8.19 6.72 17.61
CA SER A 11 7.49 7.93 18.09
C SER A 11 7.97 9.21 17.39
N ASP A 12 9.25 9.29 17.02
CA ASP A 12 9.84 10.46 16.35
C ASP A 12 9.36 10.66 14.89
N ARG A 13 8.78 9.63 14.26
CA ARG A 13 8.29 9.67 12.88
C ARG A 13 6.79 9.90 12.75
N ARG A 14 6.07 9.95 13.86
CA ARG A 14 4.63 10.21 13.84
C ARG A 14 4.37 11.70 13.65
N ARG A 15 3.46 12.01 12.76
CA ARG A 15 2.93 13.36 12.53
C ARG A 15 1.43 13.30 12.50
N THR A 16 0.79 14.40 12.78
CA THR A 16 -0.65 14.56 12.64
C THR A 16 -0.91 15.33 11.36
N LEU A 17 -1.69 14.76 10.48
CA LEU A 17 -2.15 15.35 9.25
C LEU A 17 -3.59 15.78 9.47
N ILE A 18 -3.88 17.07 9.30
CA ILE A 18 -5.24 17.60 9.42
C ILE A 18 -5.84 17.62 8.03
N THR A 19 -6.94 16.88 7.83
CA THR A 19 -7.67 16.90 6.56
C THR A 19 -8.44 18.22 6.38
N PRO A 20 -8.85 18.58 5.16
CA PRO A 20 -9.68 19.77 4.93
C PRO A 20 -10.96 19.78 5.77
N GLU A 21 -11.47 18.62 6.15
CA GLU A 21 -12.65 18.45 7.01
C GLU A 21 -12.33 18.62 8.51
N GLY A 22 -11.07 18.94 8.86
CA GLY A 22 -10.63 19.14 10.24
C GLY A 22 -10.31 17.87 11.02
N ILE A 23 -10.24 16.70 10.35
CA ILE A 23 -9.96 15.42 11.01
C ILE A 23 -8.45 15.24 11.17
N ALA A 24 -8.02 14.97 12.40
CA ALA A 24 -6.61 14.72 12.73
C ALA A 24 -6.24 13.24 12.49
N LEU A 25 -5.49 12.96 11.42
CA LEU A 25 -5.04 11.63 11.06
C LEU A 25 -3.58 11.40 11.49
N PRO A 26 -3.28 10.41 12.33
CA PRO A 26 -1.91 10.06 12.67
C PRO A 26 -1.24 9.35 11.47
N VAL A 27 -0.19 9.95 10.93
CA VAL A 27 0.62 9.38 9.84
C VAL A 27 2.04 9.11 10.32
N THR A 28 2.66 8.07 9.77
CA THR A 28 4.06 7.73 10.05
C THR A 28 4.91 8.08 8.83
N LEU A 29 5.90 8.96 9.01
CA LEU A 29 6.85 9.30 7.95
C LEU A 29 7.72 8.10 7.60
N ALA A 30 7.96 7.88 6.31
CA ALA A 30 8.82 6.81 5.82
C ALA A 30 10.25 6.95 6.32
N SER A 31 10.91 5.83 6.64
CA SER A 31 12.30 5.83 7.02
C SER A 31 13.21 6.21 5.83
N ARG A 32 14.43 6.69 6.11
CA ARG A 32 15.42 7.00 5.04
C ARG A 32 15.75 5.75 4.24
N GLY A 33 15.99 4.61 4.93
CA GLY A 33 16.28 3.33 4.29
C GLY A 33 15.14 2.84 3.39
N THR A 34 13.89 2.98 3.83
CA THR A 34 12.71 2.59 3.03
C THR A 34 12.59 3.44 1.77
N ARG A 35 12.85 4.76 1.86
CA ARG A 35 12.84 5.66 0.69
C ARG A 35 13.97 5.35 -0.28
N PHE A 36 15.17 5.08 0.24
CA PHE A 36 16.32 4.68 -0.57
C PHE A 36 16.08 3.34 -1.25
N GLY A 37 15.59 2.34 -0.53
CA GLY A 37 15.21 1.05 -1.10
C GLY A 37 14.15 1.16 -2.20
N ALA A 38 13.12 2.02 -2.00
CA ALA A 38 12.13 2.30 -3.04
C ALA A 38 12.77 2.89 -4.30
N LEU A 39 13.69 3.85 -4.14
CA LEU A 39 14.41 4.47 -5.26
C LEU A 39 15.28 3.45 -6.00
N LEU A 40 15.99 2.58 -5.29
CA LEU A 40 16.81 1.53 -5.90
C LEU A 40 15.96 0.56 -6.72
N ILE A 41 14.82 0.13 -6.21
CA ILE A 41 13.90 -0.75 -6.94
C ILE A 41 13.39 -0.05 -8.21
N ASP A 42 12.94 1.20 -8.10
CA ASP A 42 12.48 1.97 -9.26
C ASP A 42 13.58 2.14 -10.31
N LEU A 43 14.81 2.45 -9.87
CA LEU A 43 15.97 2.57 -10.77
C LEU A 43 16.29 1.24 -11.45
N THR A 44 16.25 0.14 -10.71
CA THR A 44 16.45 -1.22 -11.28
C THR A 44 15.41 -1.53 -12.35
N ILE A 45 14.14 -1.20 -12.12
CA ILE A 45 13.07 -1.38 -13.10
C ILE A 45 13.35 -0.55 -14.37
N ILE A 46 13.70 0.73 -14.22
CA ILE A 46 14.00 1.62 -15.35
C ILE A 46 15.21 1.09 -16.14
N VAL A 47 16.30 0.74 -15.46
CA VAL A 47 17.50 0.19 -16.11
C VAL A 47 17.19 -1.12 -16.83
N ALA A 48 16.41 -2.01 -16.22
CA ALA A 48 16.00 -3.27 -16.85
C ALA A 48 15.20 -3.02 -18.14
N VAL A 49 14.24 -2.07 -18.12
CA VAL A 49 13.46 -1.69 -19.30
C VAL A 49 14.37 -1.11 -20.39
N ILE A 50 15.29 -0.21 -20.02
CA ILE A 50 16.26 0.37 -20.97
C ILE A 50 17.11 -0.72 -21.60
N LEU A 51 17.65 -1.65 -20.82
CA LEU A 51 18.48 -2.75 -21.32
C LEU A 51 17.71 -3.65 -22.28
N VAL A 52 16.50 -4.08 -21.90
CA VAL A 52 15.67 -4.92 -22.75
C VAL A 52 15.32 -4.23 -24.07
N THR A 53 14.93 -2.96 -24.01
CA THR A 53 14.61 -2.18 -25.23
C THR A 53 15.85 -1.93 -26.09
N SER A 54 17.01 -1.67 -25.49
CA SER A 54 18.28 -1.48 -26.22
C SER A 54 18.71 -2.77 -26.93
N ILE A 55 18.61 -3.92 -26.25
CA ILE A 55 18.92 -5.23 -26.85
C ILE A 55 17.94 -5.54 -27.99
N ALA A 56 16.63 -5.37 -27.76
CA ALA A 56 15.63 -5.58 -28.79
C ALA A 56 15.88 -4.72 -30.04
N LEU A 57 16.20 -3.45 -29.82
CA LEU A 57 16.50 -2.51 -30.88
C LEU A 57 17.78 -2.87 -31.64
N SER A 58 18.84 -3.29 -30.95
CA SER A 58 20.09 -3.73 -31.61
C SER A 58 19.88 -4.99 -32.45
N ILE A 59 19.04 -5.94 -32.00
CA ILE A 59 18.67 -7.14 -32.79
C ILE A 59 17.90 -6.73 -34.05
N VAL A 60 16.94 -5.80 -33.95
CA VAL A 60 16.16 -5.30 -35.08
C VAL A 60 17.08 -4.59 -36.06
N ALA A 61 17.96 -3.70 -35.60
CA ALA A 61 18.92 -3.02 -36.42
C ALA A 61 19.87 -3.99 -37.15
N ALA A 62 20.41 -4.99 -36.45
CA ALA A 62 21.25 -6.02 -37.06
C ALA A 62 20.52 -6.82 -38.13
N LYS A 63 19.26 -7.20 -37.92
CA LYS A 63 18.42 -7.89 -38.93
C LYS A 63 18.17 -7.01 -40.15
N LEU A 64 17.87 -5.73 -39.98
CA LEU A 64 17.66 -4.80 -41.08
C LEU A 64 18.94 -4.63 -41.92
N LEU A 65 20.11 -4.57 -41.29
CA LEU A 65 21.40 -4.51 -41.98
C LEU A 65 21.65 -5.78 -42.80
N THR A 66 21.43 -6.96 -42.24
CA THR A 66 21.67 -8.22 -42.96
C THR A 66 20.67 -8.47 -44.08
N THR A 67 19.40 -8.06 -43.94
CA THR A 67 18.35 -8.27 -44.94
C THR A 67 18.52 -7.34 -46.14
N ASN A 68 19.01 -6.11 -45.92
CA ASN A 68 19.20 -5.12 -47.00
C ASN A 68 20.56 -5.18 -47.71
N GLY A 69 21.40 -6.17 -47.35
CA GLY A 69 22.73 -6.35 -47.93
C GLY A 69 23.66 -5.14 -47.73
N ALA A 70 23.35 -4.27 -46.80
CA ALA A 70 24.14 -3.09 -46.45
C ALA A 70 25.44 -3.51 -45.79
N THR A 71 26.54 -3.42 -46.44
CA THR A 71 27.88 -3.45 -45.84
C THR A 71 28.09 -2.19 -45.04
N LEU A 72 28.72 -2.28 -43.86
CA LEU A 72 29.11 -1.14 -43.05
C LEU A 72 29.88 -0.12 -43.93
N GLY A 73 29.24 1.02 -44.23
CA GLY A 73 29.78 2.08 -45.04
C GLY A 73 29.02 2.47 -46.34
N GLN A 74 27.99 1.68 -46.73
CA GLN A 74 27.08 2.03 -47.82
C GLN A 74 25.69 2.32 -47.28
N THR A 75 25.43 3.56 -46.93
CA THR A 75 24.11 4.01 -46.49
C THR A 75 23.25 4.39 -47.70
N SER A 76 22.08 3.79 -47.81
CA SER A 76 21.06 4.26 -48.75
C SER A 76 20.20 5.33 -48.07
N PRO A 77 19.69 6.35 -48.78
CA PRO A 77 18.85 7.40 -48.16
C PRO A 77 17.63 6.88 -47.39
N LYS A 78 17.10 5.73 -47.79
CA LYS A 78 15.97 5.06 -47.08
C LYS A 78 16.41 4.41 -45.78
N PHE A 79 17.64 3.92 -45.68
CA PHE A 79 18.19 3.33 -44.47
C PHE A 79 18.51 4.42 -43.45
N ASP A 80 19.06 5.56 -43.91
CA ASP A 80 19.34 6.71 -43.04
C ASP A 80 18.06 7.21 -42.34
N SER A 81 16.97 7.37 -43.12
CA SER A 81 15.68 7.80 -42.58
C SER A 81 15.11 6.82 -41.56
N ALA A 82 15.24 5.50 -41.77
CA ALA A 82 14.77 4.48 -40.81
C ALA A 82 15.63 4.49 -39.53
N ALA A 83 16.94 4.64 -39.65
CA ALA A 83 17.85 4.72 -38.51
C ALA A 83 17.61 5.98 -37.68
N GLU A 84 17.39 7.12 -38.33
CA GLU A 84 17.02 8.38 -37.67
C GLU A 84 15.70 8.26 -36.92
N PHE A 85 14.67 7.66 -37.51
CA PHE A 85 13.38 7.44 -36.87
C PHE A 85 13.52 6.55 -35.61
N VAL A 86 14.28 5.47 -35.70
CA VAL A 86 14.56 4.58 -34.59
C VAL A 86 15.31 5.30 -33.47
N LEU A 87 16.30 6.14 -33.84
CA LEU A 87 17.05 6.94 -32.87
C LEU A 87 16.14 7.95 -32.14
N ILE A 88 15.30 8.66 -32.88
CA ILE A 88 14.36 9.63 -32.34
C ILE A 88 13.37 8.91 -31.37
N PHE A 89 12.85 7.77 -31.82
CA PHE A 89 11.95 6.95 -30.97
C PHE A 89 12.66 6.50 -29.68
N TYR A 90 13.90 6.06 -29.78
CA TYR A 90 14.69 5.63 -28.62
C TYR A 90 14.96 6.78 -27.65
N ILE A 91 15.33 7.95 -28.16
CA ILE A 91 15.51 9.16 -27.33
C ILE A 91 14.20 9.55 -26.64
N ALA A 92 13.08 9.53 -27.37
CA ALA A 92 11.76 9.81 -26.81
C ALA A 92 11.37 8.79 -25.73
N LEU A 93 11.67 7.51 -25.93
CA LEU A 93 11.44 6.46 -24.95
C LEU A 93 12.29 6.67 -23.69
N LEU A 94 13.57 6.99 -23.84
CA LEU A 94 14.44 7.30 -22.70
C LEU A 94 13.93 8.51 -21.90
N PHE A 95 13.50 9.55 -22.61
CA PHE A 95 12.89 10.73 -21.99
C PHE A 95 11.61 10.35 -21.22
N LEU A 96 10.74 9.55 -21.82
CA LEU A 96 9.50 9.11 -21.21
C LEU A 96 9.76 8.22 -19.97
N LEU A 97 10.68 7.30 -20.04
CA LEU A 97 11.06 6.45 -18.91
C LEU A 97 11.67 7.27 -17.77
N ARG A 98 12.50 8.25 -18.08
CA ARG A 98 13.13 9.10 -17.08
C ARG A 98 12.13 10.01 -16.36
N HIS A 99 11.28 10.71 -17.09
CA HIS A 99 10.38 11.73 -16.55
C HIS A 99 8.96 11.19 -16.38
N GLY A 100 8.42 10.49 -17.39
CA GLY A 100 7.06 9.99 -17.40
C GLY A 100 6.79 8.89 -16.39
N TYR A 101 7.76 8.00 -16.16
CA TYR A 101 7.61 6.89 -15.21
C TYR A 101 7.16 7.38 -13.83
N PHE A 102 7.93 8.28 -13.22
CA PHE A 102 7.62 8.77 -11.88
C PHE A 102 6.35 9.62 -11.87
N LEU A 103 6.18 10.48 -12.87
CA LEU A 103 5.01 11.33 -13.01
C LEU A 103 3.73 10.50 -13.12
N PHE A 104 3.72 9.51 -14.00
CA PHE A 104 2.59 8.63 -14.22
C PHE A 104 2.17 7.86 -12.96
N PHE A 105 3.13 7.25 -12.26
CA PHE A 105 2.81 6.46 -11.07
C PHE A 105 2.49 7.30 -9.85
N GLU A 106 3.08 8.49 -9.69
CA GLU A 106 2.79 9.39 -8.56
C GLU A 106 1.47 10.14 -8.73
N LEU A 107 1.06 10.46 -9.97
CA LEU A 107 -0.27 11.02 -10.27
C LEU A 107 -1.39 9.97 -10.18
N GLY A 108 -1.04 8.70 -10.25
CA GLY A 108 -2.02 7.62 -10.11
C GLY A 108 -2.72 7.62 -8.74
N PRO A 109 -3.87 6.93 -8.61
CA PRO A 109 -4.73 6.99 -7.42
C PRO A 109 -4.05 6.52 -6.13
N ARG A 110 -2.93 5.81 -6.23
CA ARG A 110 -2.14 5.35 -5.08
C ARG A 110 -1.01 6.30 -4.68
N GLY A 111 -0.67 7.31 -5.49
CA GLY A 111 0.42 8.25 -5.23
C GLY A 111 1.78 7.57 -5.01
N ALA A 112 2.04 6.43 -5.68
CA ALA A 112 3.22 5.62 -5.41
C ALA A 112 3.70 4.86 -6.65
N THR A 113 5.02 4.93 -6.92
CA THR A 113 5.73 4.12 -7.91
C THR A 113 5.74 2.64 -7.51
N PRO A 114 6.03 1.71 -8.43
CA PRO A 114 6.20 0.29 -8.11
C PRO A 114 7.17 0.05 -6.95
N GLY A 115 8.34 0.67 -6.92
CA GLY A 115 9.30 0.54 -5.81
C GLY A 115 8.74 1.06 -4.48
N LYS A 116 8.00 2.16 -4.49
CA LYS A 116 7.30 2.67 -3.30
C LYS A 116 6.20 1.74 -2.81
N ARG A 117 5.45 1.10 -3.73
CA ARG A 117 4.42 0.11 -3.38
C ARG A 117 5.02 -1.13 -2.72
N MET A 118 6.13 -1.64 -3.27
CA MET A 118 6.85 -2.80 -2.71
C MET A 118 7.38 -2.51 -1.31
N THR A 119 7.88 -1.31 -1.08
CA THR A 119 8.39 -0.89 0.23
C THR A 119 7.30 -0.38 1.20
N GLY A 120 6.03 -0.34 0.76
CA GLY A 120 4.91 0.07 1.59
C GLY A 120 4.89 1.55 1.94
N VAL A 121 5.33 2.42 1.01
CA VAL A 121 5.28 3.88 1.19
C VAL A 121 4.52 4.55 0.05
N ARG A 122 3.97 5.72 0.34
CA ARG A 122 3.28 6.56 -0.65
C ARG A 122 3.58 8.04 -0.43
N VAL A 123 3.32 8.84 -1.44
CA VAL A 123 3.35 10.30 -1.35
C VAL A 123 2.00 10.80 -0.87
N ALA A 124 2.01 11.77 0.03
CA ALA A 124 0.82 12.45 0.53
C ALA A 124 1.08 13.97 0.53
N ALA A 125 0.06 14.74 0.28
CA ALA A 125 0.09 16.19 0.45
C ALA A 125 0.19 16.52 1.95
N ARG A 126 0.97 17.55 2.28
CA ARG A 126 1.25 17.94 3.66
C ARG A 126 0.07 18.67 4.32
N ASP A 127 -0.76 19.29 3.52
CA ASP A 127 -1.97 20.00 3.92
C ASP A 127 -3.18 19.09 4.19
N GLY A 128 -3.02 17.78 4.03
CA GLY A 128 -4.11 16.82 4.20
C GLY A 128 -5.04 16.66 3.00
N GLY A 129 -4.85 17.47 1.97
CA GLY A 129 -5.61 17.42 0.73
C GLY A 129 -5.15 16.31 -0.21
N ARG A 130 -5.66 16.37 -1.44
CA ARG A 130 -5.22 15.48 -2.53
C ARG A 130 -3.85 15.91 -3.05
N LEU A 131 -3.05 14.95 -3.46
CA LEU A 131 -1.80 15.22 -4.14
C LEU A 131 -2.11 15.85 -5.52
N THR A 132 -1.69 17.09 -5.72
CA THR A 132 -1.93 17.84 -6.97
C THR A 132 -0.85 17.52 -8.02
N THR A 133 -1.19 17.75 -9.29
CA THR A 133 -0.23 17.60 -10.41
C THR A 133 0.97 18.51 -10.23
N GLU A 134 0.77 19.73 -9.75
CA GLU A 134 1.82 20.71 -9.47
C GLU A 134 2.82 20.21 -8.44
N MET A 135 2.32 19.64 -7.33
CA MET A 135 3.17 19.03 -6.30
C MET A 135 4.02 17.89 -6.87
N VAL A 136 3.42 17.01 -7.69
CA VAL A 136 4.13 15.88 -8.30
C VAL A 136 5.15 16.38 -9.32
N LEU A 137 4.80 17.37 -10.14
CA LEU A 137 5.70 17.97 -11.11
C LEU A 137 6.90 18.66 -10.42
N ALA A 138 6.65 19.51 -9.42
CA ALA A 138 7.69 20.19 -8.65
C ALA A 138 8.67 19.19 -8.01
N ARG A 139 8.16 18.11 -7.40
CA ARG A 139 8.98 17.03 -6.83
C ARG A 139 9.90 16.37 -7.85
N ASN A 140 9.38 16.09 -9.04
CA ASN A 140 10.10 15.37 -10.06
C ASN A 140 11.13 16.25 -10.77
N LEU A 141 10.79 17.51 -11.05
CA LEU A 141 11.74 18.48 -11.60
C LEU A 141 12.90 18.75 -10.63
N LEU A 142 12.59 18.98 -9.34
CA LEU A 142 13.64 19.18 -8.36
C LEU A 142 14.50 17.94 -8.15
N ARG A 143 13.95 16.72 -8.25
CA ARG A 143 14.76 15.50 -8.23
C ARG A 143 15.80 15.48 -9.33
N ASP A 144 15.45 15.95 -10.52
CA ASP A 144 16.40 16.02 -11.63
C ASP A 144 17.51 17.03 -11.36
N ALA A 145 17.18 18.18 -10.79
CA ALA A 145 18.17 19.17 -10.37
C ALA A 145 19.04 18.70 -9.18
N GLU A 146 18.43 17.98 -8.23
CA GLU A 146 19.14 17.49 -7.03
C GLU A 146 20.08 16.33 -7.31
N LEU A 147 19.70 15.39 -8.19
CA LEU A 147 20.39 14.12 -8.37
C LEU A 147 20.86 13.93 -9.82
N THR A 148 19.99 14.09 -10.81
CA THR A 148 20.29 13.64 -12.15
C THR A 148 21.24 14.59 -12.89
N LEU A 149 21.01 15.89 -12.82
CA LEU A 149 21.90 16.86 -13.46
C LEU A 149 23.33 16.81 -12.91
N PRO A 150 23.56 16.84 -11.58
CA PRO A 150 24.93 16.75 -11.07
C PRO A 150 25.57 15.37 -11.31
N LEU A 151 24.75 14.28 -11.34
CA LEU A 151 25.27 12.96 -11.67
C LEU A 151 25.72 12.88 -13.13
N VAL A 152 24.94 13.42 -14.06
CA VAL A 152 25.32 13.52 -15.48
C VAL A 152 26.57 14.39 -15.64
N ALA A 153 26.64 15.53 -14.96
CA ALA A 153 27.82 16.40 -14.96
C ALA A 153 29.07 15.66 -14.47
N LEU A 154 28.96 14.89 -13.39
CA LEU A 154 30.05 14.09 -12.83
C LEU A 154 30.60 13.07 -13.84
N PHE A 155 29.71 12.37 -14.57
CA PHE A 155 30.15 11.38 -15.57
C PHE A 155 30.60 11.99 -16.90
N SER A 156 30.12 13.20 -17.25
CA SER A 156 30.46 13.87 -18.50
C SER A 156 31.72 14.73 -18.41
N LEU A 157 32.12 15.15 -17.22
CA LEU A 157 33.19 16.09 -16.94
C LEU A 157 34.35 15.40 -16.19
N ALA A 158 34.64 14.16 -16.47
CA ALA A 158 35.61 13.31 -15.76
C ALA A 158 37.08 13.76 -15.89
N ASP A 159 37.32 15.05 -16.12
CA ASP A 159 38.67 15.63 -16.32
C ASP A 159 39.32 16.17 -15.03
N GLY A 160 38.69 15.93 -13.85
CA GLY A 160 39.21 16.38 -12.55
C GLY A 160 39.13 17.88 -12.30
N GLY A 161 38.34 18.61 -13.11
CA GLY A 161 38.25 20.06 -13.06
C GLY A 161 37.31 20.60 -11.97
N LEU A 162 37.29 21.93 -11.83
CA LEU A 162 36.45 22.65 -10.85
C LEU A 162 34.95 22.28 -10.95
N ALA A 163 34.49 22.00 -12.19
CA ALA A 163 33.09 21.63 -12.44
C ALA A 163 32.71 20.28 -11.83
N GLU A 164 33.62 19.30 -11.83
CA GLU A 164 33.43 18.01 -11.20
C GLU A 164 33.32 18.13 -9.68
N TRP A 165 34.21 18.89 -9.04
CA TRP A 165 34.14 19.17 -7.60
C TRP A 165 32.86 19.92 -7.23
N ALA A 166 32.40 20.86 -8.07
CA ALA A 166 31.14 21.55 -7.85
C ALA A 166 29.95 20.60 -7.95
N ALA A 167 29.94 19.67 -8.93
CA ALA A 167 28.90 18.64 -9.06
C ALA A 167 28.89 17.67 -7.88
N MET A 168 30.05 17.24 -7.40
CA MET A 168 30.18 16.40 -6.18
C MET A 168 29.68 17.13 -4.94
N ALA A 169 30.05 18.39 -4.74
CA ALA A 169 29.58 19.20 -3.63
C ALA A 169 28.04 19.37 -3.68
N TRP A 170 27.49 19.62 -4.85
CA TRP A 170 26.05 19.71 -5.08
C TRP A 170 25.35 18.41 -4.70
N LEU A 171 25.80 17.27 -5.21
CA LEU A 171 25.27 15.95 -4.85
C LEU A 171 25.34 15.71 -3.34
N ALA A 172 26.46 16.01 -2.71
CA ALA A 172 26.64 15.83 -1.28
C ALA A 172 25.64 16.67 -0.47
N VAL A 173 25.43 17.94 -0.82
CA VAL A 173 24.47 18.81 -0.15
C VAL A 173 23.06 18.23 -0.21
N PHE A 174 22.58 17.84 -1.39
CA PHE A 174 21.21 17.33 -1.55
C PHE A 174 21.04 15.90 -1.04
N ALA A 175 22.05 15.05 -1.13
CA ALA A 175 22.02 13.70 -0.54
C ALA A 175 22.00 13.75 0.99
N LEU A 176 22.70 14.69 1.58
CA LEU A 176 22.75 14.88 3.04
C LEU A 176 21.57 15.68 3.58
N PHE A 177 20.87 16.45 2.74
CA PHE A 177 19.77 17.30 3.15
C PHE A 177 18.71 16.58 4.02
N PRO A 178 18.25 15.33 3.70
CA PRO A 178 17.31 14.59 4.54
C PRO A 178 17.88 14.17 5.91
N LEU A 179 19.20 14.29 6.13
CA LEU A 179 19.82 13.99 7.42
C LEU A 179 19.64 15.13 8.40
N PHE A 180 19.68 16.36 7.92
CA PHE A 180 19.56 17.57 8.73
C PHE A 180 18.09 17.98 8.94
N ASN A 181 17.17 17.48 8.11
CA ASN A 181 15.75 17.80 8.22
C ASN A 181 15.02 16.85 9.17
N ARG A 182 14.30 17.41 10.18
CA ARG A 182 13.50 16.69 11.16
C ARG A 182 12.47 15.76 10.51
N ASP A 183 11.87 16.17 9.42
CA ASP A 183 10.85 15.41 8.70
C ASP A 183 11.45 14.50 7.61
N ARG A 184 12.78 14.47 7.50
CA ARG A 184 13.54 13.65 6.55
C ARG A 184 13.12 13.91 5.09
N LEU A 185 12.72 15.14 4.82
CA LEU A 185 12.34 15.58 3.48
C LEU A 185 13.57 15.86 2.65
N ARG A 186 13.55 15.49 1.38
CA ARG A 186 14.45 16.04 0.39
C ARG A 186 13.98 17.43 -0.02
N ALA A 187 14.81 18.25 -0.68
CA ALA A 187 14.44 19.60 -1.04
C ALA A 187 13.20 19.64 -1.94
N GLY A 188 13.10 18.74 -2.91
CA GLY A 188 11.91 18.60 -3.76
C GLY A 188 10.61 18.30 -3.00
N ASP A 189 10.68 17.48 -1.92
CA ASP A 189 9.52 17.22 -1.07
C ASP A 189 9.10 18.46 -0.29
N LEU A 190 10.08 19.26 0.16
CA LEU A 190 9.84 20.48 0.93
C LEU A 190 9.15 21.54 0.07
N VAL A 191 9.69 21.81 -1.11
CA VAL A 191 9.15 22.81 -2.06
C VAL A 191 7.75 22.41 -2.54
N ALA A 192 7.55 21.12 -2.83
CA ALA A 192 6.26 20.60 -3.26
C ALA A 192 5.21 20.49 -2.13
N GLY A 193 5.56 20.81 -0.89
CA GLY A 193 4.61 20.65 0.23
C GLY A 193 4.13 19.21 0.44
N SER A 194 4.96 18.21 0.22
CA SER A 194 4.58 16.81 0.28
C SER A 194 5.36 16.02 1.32
N TRP A 195 4.76 14.93 1.79
CA TRP A 195 5.38 13.94 2.67
C TRP A 195 5.44 12.57 1.99
N VAL A 196 6.46 11.78 2.34
CA VAL A 196 6.46 10.35 2.04
C VAL A 196 6.10 9.63 3.32
N VAL A 197 4.94 8.97 3.31
CA VAL A 197 4.35 8.31 4.49
C VAL A 197 4.30 6.79 4.28
N GLU A 198 4.33 6.06 5.38
CA GLU A 198 4.08 4.62 5.35
C GLU A 198 2.61 4.39 4.97
N ALA A 199 2.36 3.59 3.94
CA ALA A 199 1.01 3.17 3.59
C ALA A 199 0.58 2.06 4.57
N PRO A 200 -0.52 2.23 5.32
CA PRO A 200 -1.01 1.16 6.18
C PRO A 200 -1.36 -0.04 5.30
N ARG A 201 -0.71 -1.17 5.54
CA ARG A 201 -1.15 -2.44 5.01
C ARG A 201 -2.32 -2.89 5.88
N LEU A 202 -3.53 -2.50 5.51
CA LEU A 202 -4.72 -3.14 6.05
C LEU A 202 -4.69 -4.58 5.52
N ARG A 203 -4.23 -5.51 6.35
CA ARG A 203 -4.63 -6.89 6.15
C ARG A 203 -6.14 -6.88 6.39
N LEU A 204 -6.90 -7.11 5.33
CA LEU A 204 -8.28 -7.51 5.52
C LEU A 204 -8.21 -8.70 6.45
N ALA A 205 -8.88 -8.61 7.61
CA ALA A 205 -9.05 -9.77 8.46
C ALA A 205 -9.69 -10.85 7.57
N ASP A 206 -9.14 -12.06 7.63
CA ASP A 206 -9.70 -13.20 6.90
C ASP A 206 -11.19 -13.23 7.21
N ALA A 207 -12.01 -13.34 6.16
CA ALA A 207 -13.44 -13.54 6.37
C ALA A 207 -13.58 -14.75 7.30
N LEU A 208 -14.37 -14.62 8.38
CA LEU A 208 -14.76 -15.79 9.14
C LEU A 208 -15.36 -16.76 8.12
N SER A 209 -14.59 -17.81 7.79
CA SER A 209 -15.12 -18.90 6.99
C SER A 209 -16.19 -19.57 7.85
N THR A 210 -17.42 -19.11 7.68
CA THR A 210 -18.57 -19.89 8.10
C THR A 210 -18.59 -21.09 7.16
N GLY A 211 -17.81 -22.13 7.51
CA GLY A 211 -17.79 -23.39 6.77
C GLY A 211 -19.20 -23.97 6.76
N GLU A 212 -19.44 -24.92 5.87
CA GLU A 212 -20.72 -25.66 5.80
C GLU A 212 -21.11 -26.25 7.16
N THR A 213 -20.13 -26.59 7.99
CA THR A 213 -20.31 -27.03 9.40
C THR A 213 -20.88 -25.94 10.30
N ALA A 214 -20.50 -24.67 10.13
CA ALA A 214 -21.05 -23.55 10.89
C ALA A 214 -22.48 -23.21 10.42
N ALA A 215 -22.78 -23.36 9.13
CA ALA A 215 -24.11 -23.18 8.59
C ALA A 215 -25.07 -24.33 9.03
N SER A 216 -24.56 -25.55 9.16
CA SER A 216 -25.33 -26.70 9.68
C SER A 216 -25.47 -26.69 11.20
N GLY A 217 -24.64 -25.92 11.92
CA GLY A 217 -24.70 -25.81 13.37
C GLY A 217 -24.46 -27.11 14.12
N THR A 218 -23.58 -27.99 13.59
CA THR A 218 -23.38 -29.33 14.17
C THR A 218 -22.21 -29.31 15.16
N SER A 219 -22.43 -29.80 16.36
CA SER A 219 -21.39 -30.02 17.38
C SER A 219 -20.35 -31.03 16.86
N GLN A 220 -19.09 -30.68 16.99
CA GLN A 220 -18.02 -31.62 16.65
C GLN A 220 -17.83 -32.69 17.75
N ALA A 221 -18.20 -32.40 18.98
CA ALA A 221 -18.04 -33.31 20.09
C ALA A 221 -19.18 -34.33 20.22
N THR A 222 -20.43 -33.92 19.94
CA THR A 222 -21.62 -34.74 20.18
C THR A 222 -22.42 -35.06 18.92
N GLY A 223 -22.12 -34.43 17.77
CA GLY A 223 -22.92 -34.55 16.56
C GLY A 223 -24.30 -33.88 16.64
N ALA A 224 -24.64 -33.22 17.73
CA ALA A 224 -25.91 -32.52 17.91
C ALA A 224 -25.96 -31.25 17.05
N SER A 225 -27.12 -30.91 16.51
CA SER A 225 -27.32 -29.70 15.70
C SER A 225 -27.73 -28.52 16.61
N TYR A 226 -26.95 -27.44 16.55
CA TYR A 226 -27.27 -26.16 17.21
C TYR A 226 -28.26 -25.37 16.34
N LYS A 227 -29.55 -25.50 16.60
CA LYS A 227 -30.62 -24.71 16.01
C LYS A 227 -31.23 -23.80 17.03
N PHE A 228 -31.23 -22.52 16.77
CA PHE A 228 -31.78 -21.51 17.70
C PHE A 228 -33.12 -21.03 17.18
N GLY A 229 -34.07 -20.89 18.12
CA GLY A 229 -35.39 -20.37 17.82
C GLY A 229 -35.40 -18.84 17.59
N GLU A 230 -36.49 -18.35 17.01
CA GLU A 230 -36.68 -16.92 16.77
C GLU A 230 -36.57 -16.07 18.05
N GLU A 231 -37.09 -16.56 19.17
CA GLU A 231 -37.03 -15.87 20.45
C GLU A 231 -35.59 -15.82 20.99
N GLU A 232 -34.83 -16.88 20.83
CA GLU A 232 -33.44 -16.99 21.26
C GLU A 232 -32.52 -16.06 20.45
N LEU A 233 -32.75 -15.94 19.15
CA LEU A 233 -32.04 -15.02 18.25
C LEU A 233 -32.54 -13.57 18.43
N ALA A 234 -33.73 -13.35 18.95
CA ALA A 234 -34.27 -12.02 19.22
C ALA A 234 -33.59 -11.29 20.36
N ILE A 235 -32.87 -11.98 21.24
CA ILE A 235 -32.25 -11.43 22.44
C ILE A 235 -31.19 -10.40 22.09
N TYR A 236 -30.38 -10.68 21.05
CA TYR A 236 -29.21 -9.88 20.68
C TYR A 236 -29.43 -9.07 19.40
N GLY A 237 -28.68 -7.97 19.27
CA GLY A 237 -28.72 -7.06 18.12
C GLY A 237 -27.39 -6.98 17.38
N GLU A 238 -27.28 -5.93 16.57
CA GLU A 238 -26.11 -5.69 15.70
C GLU A 238 -24.83 -5.47 16.49
N TYR A 239 -24.90 -4.79 17.63
CA TYR A 239 -23.74 -4.56 18.50
C TYR A 239 -23.14 -5.85 19.06
N GLU A 240 -24.01 -6.75 19.54
CA GLU A 240 -23.59 -8.04 20.09
C GLU A 240 -23.07 -8.96 18.98
N LEU A 241 -23.64 -8.91 17.77
CA LEU A 241 -23.15 -9.63 16.60
C LEU A 241 -21.70 -9.21 16.27
N GLN A 242 -21.40 -7.90 16.25
CA GLN A 242 -20.05 -7.39 16.01
C GLN A 242 -19.06 -7.79 17.12
N THR A 243 -19.54 -7.84 18.36
CA THR A 243 -18.72 -8.27 19.50
C THR A 243 -18.39 -9.75 19.39
N LEU A 244 -19.37 -10.58 19.05
CA LEU A 244 -19.20 -12.01 18.84
C LEU A 244 -18.24 -12.29 17.67
N GLU A 245 -18.36 -11.55 16.57
CA GLU A 245 -17.43 -11.62 15.45
C GLU A 245 -15.99 -11.34 15.88
N ARG A 246 -15.79 -10.33 16.73
CA ARG A 246 -14.45 -9.99 17.26
C ARG A 246 -13.89 -11.12 18.10
N VAL A 247 -14.69 -11.70 19.01
CA VAL A 247 -14.26 -12.80 19.88
C VAL A 247 -13.88 -14.04 19.07
N LEU A 248 -14.66 -14.38 18.06
CA LEU A 248 -14.37 -15.50 17.15
C LEU A 248 -13.08 -15.26 16.33
N ARG A 249 -12.82 -14.00 15.93
CA ARG A 249 -11.59 -13.65 15.19
C ARG A 249 -10.34 -13.63 16.09
N GLU A 250 -10.47 -13.24 17.35
CA GLU A 250 -9.35 -13.23 18.30
C GLU A 250 -8.93 -14.64 18.73
N ASP A 251 -9.81 -15.63 18.58
CA ASP A 251 -9.60 -17.06 18.85
C ASP A 251 -8.95 -17.35 20.22
N ARG A 252 -9.37 -16.59 21.23
CA ARG A 252 -8.91 -16.78 22.61
C ARG A 252 -9.87 -17.68 23.36
N ALA A 253 -9.39 -18.84 23.80
CA ALA A 253 -10.21 -19.86 24.47
C ALA A 253 -10.95 -19.29 25.69
N GLU A 254 -10.29 -18.47 26.51
CA GLU A 254 -10.90 -17.86 27.71
C GLU A 254 -12.05 -16.89 27.34
N ALA A 255 -11.86 -16.07 26.29
CA ALA A 255 -12.88 -15.14 25.83
C ALA A 255 -14.07 -15.89 25.20
N MET A 256 -13.81 -16.94 24.44
CA MET A 256 -14.88 -17.79 23.86
C MET A 256 -15.70 -18.50 24.96
N ALA A 257 -15.04 -19.08 25.94
CA ALA A 257 -15.71 -19.73 27.05
C ALA A 257 -16.60 -18.75 27.85
N ALA A 258 -16.09 -17.55 28.13
CA ALA A 258 -16.86 -16.53 28.85
C ALA A 258 -18.09 -16.05 28.06
N VAL A 259 -17.96 -15.85 26.75
CA VAL A 259 -19.08 -15.45 25.88
C VAL A 259 -20.06 -16.58 25.71
N HIS A 260 -19.59 -17.82 25.50
CA HIS A 260 -20.42 -19.02 25.45
C HIS A 260 -21.28 -19.14 26.72
N GLU A 261 -20.67 -19.08 27.92
CA GLU A 261 -21.38 -19.14 29.17
C GLU A 261 -22.43 -18.02 29.32
N ALA A 262 -22.09 -16.79 28.89
CA ALA A 262 -23.00 -15.66 28.97
C ALA A 262 -24.23 -15.83 28.04
N ILE A 263 -24.03 -16.37 26.85
CA ILE A 263 -25.12 -16.67 25.92
C ILE A 263 -25.97 -17.81 26.44
N CYS A 264 -25.37 -18.92 26.87
CA CYS A 264 -26.05 -20.08 27.41
C CYS A 264 -26.92 -19.73 28.65
N ARG A 265 -26.39 -18.91 29.56
CA ARG A 265 -27.14 -18.42 30.73
C ARG A 265 -28.39 -17.64 30.33
N LYS A 266 -28.31 -16.84 29.29
CA LYS A 266 -29.47 -16.08 28.79
C LYS A 266 -30.47 -16.92 28.00
N LEU A 267 -30.01 -17.93 27.28
CA LEU A 267 -30.87 -18.86 26.54
C LEU A 267 -31.46 -19.95 27.42
N GLY A 268 -30.96 -20.10 28.67
CA GLY A 268 -31.35 -21.22 29.53
C GLY A 268 -30.80 -22.57 29.08
N TRP A 269 -29.73 -22.54 28.24
CA TRP A 269 -29.09 -23.74 27.69
C TRP A 269 -27.93 -24.20 28.57
N ASN A 270 -27.69 -25.51 28.59
CA ASN A 270 -26.52 -26.11 29.24
C ASN A 270 -25.89 -27.16 28.29
N PRO A 271 -25.22 -26.76 27.23
CA PRO A 271 -24.66 -27.68 26.26
C PRO A 271 -23.38 -28.39 26.72
N GLY A 272 -22.85 -28.06 27.92
CA GLY A 272 -21.56 -28.56 28.37
C GLY A 272 -20.38 -27.72 27.89
N ALA A 273 -19.16 -28.14 28.30
CA ALA A 273 -17.92 -27.49 27.90
C ALA A 273 -17.21 -28.30 26.80
N GLY A 274 -16.40 -27.63 25.98
CA GLY A 274 -15.52 -28.28 24.98
C GLY A 274 -15.92 -28.10 23.52
N ASP A 275 -17.06 -27.41 23.26
CA ASP A 275 -17.53 -27.14 21.89
C ASP A 275 -17.94 -25.66 21.72
N GLU A 276 -17.31 -24.79 22.52
CA GLU A 276 -17.64 -23.36 22.60
C GLU A 276 -17.53 -22.67 21.23
N ARG A 277 -16.51 -23.01 20.45
CA ARG A 277 -16.30 -22.43 19.15
C ARG A 277 -17.42 -22.78 18.16
N ALA A 278 -17.75 -24.06 18.05
CA ALA A 278 -18.79 -24.54 17.13
C ALA A 278 -20.17 -23.96 17.50
N PHE A 279 -20.48 -23.87 18.80
CA PHE A 279 -21.69 -23.21 19.28
C PHE A 279 -21.73 -21.72 18.91
N LEU A 280 -20.63 -20.99 19.16
CA LEU A 280 -20.56 -19.55 18.88
C LEU A 280 -20.62 -19.25 17.38
N GLU A 281 -19.98 -20.07 16.52
CA GLU A 281 -20.04 -19.96 15.06
C GLU A 281 -21.47 -20.22 14.54
N ALA A 282 -22.14 -21.23 15.08
CA ALA A 282 -23.53 -21.52 14.74
C ALA A 282 -24.46 -20.37 15.15
N TYR A 283 -24.31 -19.88 16.39
CA TYR A 283 -25.09 -18.75 16.89
C TYR A 283 -24.87 -17.48 16.07
N TYR A 284 -23.61 -17.17 15.74
CA TYR A 284 -23.22 -16.03 14.89
C TYR A 284 -23.90 -16.12 13.52
N THR A 285 -23.81 -17.27 12.88
CA THR A 285 -24.35 -17.46 11.53
C THR A 285 -25.88 -17.28 11.48
N GLN A 286 -26.59 -17.86 12.47
CA GLN A 286 -28.04 -17.77 12.49
C GLN A 286 -28.52 -16.37 12.94
N LEU A 287 -27.86 -15.74 13.92
CA LEU A 287 -28.14 -14.36 14.34
C LEU A 287 -27.92 -13.37 13.16
N ARG A 288 -26.82 -13.54 12.44
CA ARG A 288 -26.52 -12.72 11.27
C ARG A 288 -27.60 -12.85 10.19
N ALA A 289 -27.95 -14.07 9.85
CA ALA A 289 -29.01 -14.33 8.84
C ALA A 289 -30.34 -13.67 9.23
N ARG A 290 -30.72 -13.74 10.52
CA ARG A 290 -31.91 -13.09 11.04
C ARG A 290 -31.85 -11.56 10.94
N LEU A 291 -30.75 -10.96 11.39
CA LEU A 291 -30.59 -9.50 11.34
C LEU A 291 -30.52 -8.97 9.90
N GLU A 292 -29.86 -9.68 8.98
CA GLU A 292 -29.84 -9.34 7.55
C GLU A 292 -31.26 -9.46 6.93
N GLY A 293 -32.01 -10.48 7.31
CA GLY A 293 -33.41 -10.63 6.91
C GLY A 293 -34.29 -9.48 7.43
N GLY A 294 -34.13 -9.09 8.68
CA GLY A 294 -34.83 -7.96 9.29
C GLY A 294 -34.49 -6.62 8.61
N MET A 295 -33.21 -6.36 8.31
CA MET A 295 -32.79 -5.14 7.58
C MET A 295 -33.39 -5.01 6.18
N ARG A 296 -33.56 -6.13 5.47
CA ARG A 296 -34.25 -6.15 4.15
C ARG A 296 -35.73 -5.77 4.27
N MET A 297 -36.33 -6.00 5.44
CA MET A 297 -37.71 -5.64 5.76
C MET A 297 -37.83 -4.27 6.45
N GLY A 298 -36.74 -3.48 6.51
CA GLY A 298 -36.73 -2.17 7.17
C GLY A 298 -36.67 -2.23 8.70
N GLN A 299 -36.53 -3.39 9.31
CA GLN A 299 -36.44 -3.56 10.77
C GLN A 299 -34.98 -3.64 11.20
N ARG A 300 -34.55 -2.71 12.07
CA ARG A 300 -33.18 -2.69 12.62
C ARG A 300 -33.22 -2.83 14.13
N LYS A 301 -32.51 -3.82 14.65
CA LYS A 301 -32.24 -3.97 16.08
C LYS A 301 -30.79 -3.63 16.38
N ALA A 302 -30.55 -2.46 17.01
CA ALA A 302 -29.20 -1.96 17.25
C ALA A 302 -28.45 -2.77 18.32
N ASP A 303 -29.14 -3.10 19.42
CA ASP A 303 -28.56 -3.84 20.55
C ASP A 303 -29.62 -4.66 21.28
N LYS A 304 -29.20 -5.38 22.37
CA LYS A 304 -30.08 -6.21 23.22
C LYS A 304 -31.13 -5.42 23.99
N HIS A 305 -31.00 -4.08 24.08
CA HIS A 305 -31.92 -3.21 24.81
C HIS A 305 -32.90 -2.49 23.89
N ALA A 306 -32.60 -2.46 22.57
CA ALA A 306 -33.49 -1.84 21.62
C ALA A 306 -34.75 -2.69 21.39
N SER A 307 -35.90 -2.14 21.70
CA SER A 307 -37.18 -2.68 21.22
C SER A 307 -37.23 -2.50 19.70
N GLY A 308 -37.41 -3.58 18.97
CA GLY A 308 -37.56 -3.52 17.52
C GLY A 308 -38.78 -2.69 17.15
N THR A 309 -38.59 -1.39 16.98
CA THR A 309 -39.57 -0.49 16.36
C THR A 309 -39.24 -0.42 14.87
N GLY A 310 -40.17 -0.90 14.04
CA GLY A 310 -40.24 -0.65 12.63
C GLY A 310 -40.66 0.79 12.33
#